data_25abdbb513ecf096134bdc0174c3cfd0
#
_entry.id   25abdbb513ecf096134bdc0174c3cfd0
#
_cell.length_a   1.000
_cell.length_b   1.000
_cell.length_c   1.000
_cell.angle_alpha   90.00
_cell.angle_beta   90.00
_cell.angle_gamma   90.00
#
_symmetry.space_group_name_H-M   'P 1'
#
loop_
_entity.id
_entity.type
_entity.pdbx_description
1 polymer ?
#
loop_
_entity_poly.entity_id
_entity_poly.type
_entity_poly.pdbx_seq_one_letter_code
_entity_poly.pdbx_strand_id
1 'polypeptide(L)'
;MVNIYNKDLKFIIGLNYEYEEFIKNPNKYYSSWDPTYYATEQRYEDPILIEGILREKTREEKILLDKRLDLLADGEYIDQNQIIVVPAPEGLLKKKWDKETHTWNEGATDEELKDYYFDNINRFKAEILEVGFDFNGHQQKCREKDLALLGNAIAANEDAQPFATVPVTHWSFNDGDIVEMSLDELKKLRVDGATFVQTVFLVEAQLKSASPDILLSKESFINKVDELCVVKCFKNLV
;
A
#
# COMPACT_ATOMS: atom_id res chain seq x y z
N MET A 1 -40.29 -13.38 -18.94
CA MET A 1 -40.91 -12.03 -19.09
C MET A 1 -40.48 -11.47 -20.44
N VAL A 2 -41.37 -10.76 -21.16
CA VAL A 2 -41.04 -10.13 -22.46
C VAL A 2 -41.12 -8.63 -22.32
N ASN A 3 -40.06 -7.92 -22.72
CA ASN A 3 -40.02 -6.47 -22.73
C ASN A 3 -40.06 -5.96 -24.17
N ILE A 4 -40.96 -5.03 -24.45
CA ILE A 4 -41.22 -4.54 -25.81
C ILE A 4 -40.72 -3.10 -25.90
N TYR A 5 -39.99 -2.85 -27.01
CA TYR A 5 -39.47 -1.52 -27.39
C TYR A 5 -39.99 -1.13 -28.76
N ASN A 6 -40.26 0.15 -28.97
CA ASN A 6 -40.65 0.65 -30.28
C ASN A 6 -39.43 0.75 -31.22
N LYS A 7 -39.67 1.16 -32.46
CA LYS A 7 -38.62 1.38 -33.48
C LYS A 7 -37.53 2.41 -33.05
N ASP A 8 -37.86 3.31 -32.15
CA ASP A 8 -36.94 4.32 -31.62
C ASP A 8 -36.27 3.84 -30.33
N LEU A 9 -36.33 2.56 -30.03
CA LEU A 9 -35.77 1.86 -28.85
C LEU A 9 -36.35 2.33 -27.51
N LYS A 10 -37.52 2.97 -27.52
CA LYS A 10 -38.21 3.37 -26.27
C LYS A 10 -39.00 2.19 -25.74
N PHE A 11 -38.83 1.92 -24.43
CA PHE A 11 -39.62 0.91 -23.73
C PHE A 11 -41.11 1.23 -23.80
N ILE A 12 -41.93 0.24 -24.17
CA ILE A 12 -43.37 0.33 -24.21
C ILE A 12 -44.00 -0.38 -23.02
N ILE A 13 -43.74 -1.69 -22.88
CA ILE A 13 -44.38 -2.50 -21.85
C ILE A 13 -43.61 -3.80 -21.57
N GLY A 14 -43.71 -4.28 -20.34
CA GLY A 14 -43.28 -5.65 -19.96
C GLY A 14 -44.49 -6.55 -19.83
N LEU A 15 -44.42 -7.71 -20.45
CA LEU A 15 -45.46 -8.72 -20.45
C LEU A 15 -44.98 -10.00 -19.74
N ASN A 16 -45.83 -10.61 -18.95
CA ASN A 16 -45.49 -11.84 -18.22
C ASN A 16 -45.79 -13.07 -19.06
N TYR A 17 -45.04 -13.22 -20.13
CA TYR A 17 -45.09 -14.40 -21.04
C TYR A 17 -43.67 -14.96 -21.23
N GLU A 18 -43.61 -16.22 -21.67
CA GLU A 18 -42.33 -16.81 -22.11
C GLU A 18 -41.90 -16.20 -23.46
N TYR A 19 -40.64 -15.83 -23.56
CA TYR A 19 -40.07 -15.16 -24.74
C TYR A 19 -40.24 -16.00 -26.00
N GLU A 20 -39.89 -17.25 -25.93
CA GLU A 20 -39.99 -18.22 -27.06
C GLU A 20 -41.42 -18.40 -27.57
N GLU A 21 -42.43 -18.27 -26.70
CA GLU A 21 -43.85 -18.33 -27.11
C GLU A 21 -44.29 -17.02 -27.74
N PHE A 22 -43.85 -15.90 -27.16
CA PHE A 22 -44.18 -14.56 -27.66
C PHE A 22 -43.68 -14.35 -29.08
N ILE A 23 -42.41 -14.67 -29.38
CA ILE A 23 -41.78 -14.41 -30.69
C ILE A 23 -42.43 -15.24 -31.82
N LYS A 24 -43.06 -16.39 -31.52
CA LYS A 24 -43.78 -17.21 -32.51
C LYS A 24 -45.05 -16.54 -33.00
N ASN A 25 -45.75 -15.77 -32.17
CA ASN A 25 -46.99 -15.08 -32.53
C ASN A 25 -47.23 -13.84 -31.65
N PRO A 26 -46.46 -12.76 -31.84
CA PRO A 26 -46.52 -11.58 -31.01
C PRO A 26 -47.90 -10.94 -30.91
N ASN A 27 -48.64 -10.90 -32.00
CA ASN A 27 -50.01 -10.32 -32.05
C ASN A 27 -51.02 -11.05 -31.17
N LYS A 28 -50.80 -12.32 -30.85
CA LYS A 28 -51.64 -13.08 -29.93
C LYS A 28 -51.52 -12.56 -28.48
N TYR A 29 -50.36 -12.10 -28.12
CA TYR A 29 -50.04 -11.70 -26.75
C TYR A 29 -50.04 -10.16 -26.55
N TYR A 30 -49.84 -9.42 -27.66
CA TYR A 30 -49.84 -7.94 -27.67
C TYR A 30 -50.51 -7.45 -28.96
N SER A 31 -51.79 -7.09 -28.89
CA SER A 31 -52.60 -6.72 -30.06
C SER A 31 -52.12 -5.48 -30.82
N SER A 32 -51.34 -4.62 -30.16
CA SER A 32 -50.72 -3.42 -30.75
C SER A 32 -49.28 -3.68 -31.23
N TRP A 33 -48.88 -4.93 -31.38
CA TRP A 33 -47.58 -5.29 -31.92
C TRP A 33 -47.37 -4.75 -33.33
N ASP A 34 -46.25 -4.10 -33.54
CA ASP A 34 -45.78 -3.66 -34.86
C ASP A 34 -44.52 -4.46 -35.24
N PRO A 35 -44.40 -4.93 -36.48
CA PRO A 35 -43.20 -5.67 -36.93
C PRO A 35 -41.87 -4.90 -36.82
N THR A 36 -41.93 -3.61 -36.62
CA THR A 36 -40.73 -2.74 -36.37
C THR A 36 -40.32 -2.71 -34.91
N TYR A 37 -41.09 -3.35 -34.01
CA TYR A 37 -40.77 -3.37 -32.58
C TYR A 37 -39.77 -4.47 -32.27
N TYR A 38 -39.12 -4.33 -31.15
CA TYR A 38 -38.16 -5.28 -30.61
C TYR A 38 -38.71 -5.91 -29.33
N ALA A 39 -38.54 -7.21 -29.18
CA ALA A 39 -38.85 -7.93 -27.97
C ALA A 39 -37.56 -8.51 -27.34
N THR A 40 -37.45 -8.45 -26.03
CA THR A 40 -36.29 -8.98 -25.29
C THR A 40 -36.74 -9.66 -24.01
N GLU A 41 -35.91 -10.58 -23.50
CA GLU A 41 -36.16 -11.18 -22.18
C GLU A 41 -35.80 -10.25 -21.03
N GLN A 42 -34.77 -9.45 -21.22
CA GLN A 42 -34.31 -8.47 -20.24
C GLN A 42 -34.83 -7.07 -20.56
N ARG A 43 -35.07 -6.30 -19.49
CA ARG A 43 -35.38 -4.88 -19.65
C ARG A 43 -34.08 -4.10 -19.68
N TYR A 44 -33.94 -3.27 -20.71
CA TYR A 44 -32.82 -2.34 -20.88
C TYR A 44 -33.26 -0.91 -20.53
N GLU A 45 -32.40 -0.16 -19.87
CA GLU A 45 -32.64 1.26 -19.55
C GLU A 45 -32.16 2.16 -20.67
N ASP A 46 -30.97 1.86 -21.20
CA ASP A 46 -30.34 2.56 -22.32
C ASP A 46 -30.04 1.62 -23.47
N PRO A 47 -31.07 1.17 -24.20
CA PRO A 47 -30.90 0.19 -25.27
C PRO A 47 -30.17 0.75 -26.49
N ILE A 48 -29.42 -0.11 -27.15
CA ILE A 48 -28.80 0.14 -28.46
C ILE A 48 -29.04 -1.05 -29.39
N LEU A 49 -29.23 -0.76 -30.67
CA LEU A 49 -29.37 -1.79 -31.70
C LEU A 49 -28.06 -1.86 -32.49
N ILE A 50 -27.39 -2.99 -32.44
CA ILE A 50 -26.15 -3.25 -33.20
C ILE A 50 -26.33 -4.55 -33.95
N GLU A 51 -26.15 -4.51 -35.27
CA GLU A 51 -26.30 -5.69 -36.16
C GLU A 51 -27.62 -6.46 -35.97
N GLY A 52 -28.69 -5.73 -35.66
CA GLY A 52 -30.02 -6.32 -35.45
C GLY A 52 -30.25 -6.87 -34.02
N ILE A 53 -29.29 -6.80 -33.15
CA ILE A 53 -29.40 -7.26 -31.75
C ILE A 53 -29.61 -6.04 -30.83
N LEU A 54 -30.72 -6.06 -30.09
CA LEU A 54 -31.03 -5.08 -29.08
C LEU A 54 -30.37 -5.49 -27.75
N ARG A 55 -29.58 -4.60 -27.16
CA ARG A 55 -28.92 -4.82 -25.86
C ARG A 55 -28.77 -3.50 -25.10
N GLU A 56 -28.40 -3.58 -23.83
CA GLU A 56 -28.00 -2.41 -23.05
C GLU A 56 -26.69 -1.83 -23.60
N LYS A 57 -26.58 -0.50 -23.62
CA LYS A 57 -25.31 0.16 -23.93
C LYS A 57 -24.25 -0.16 -22.89
N THR A 58 -23.03 -0.34 -23.33
CA THR A 58 -21.89 -0.44 -22.43
C THR A 58 -21.58 0.95 -21.80
N ARG A 59 -20.75 0.96 -20.76
CA ARG A 59 -20.27 2.20 -20.15
C ARG A 59 -19.58 3.08 -21.18
N GLU A 60 -18.70 2.52 -22.00
CA GLU A 60 -17.99 3.23 -23.07
C GLU A 60 -18.97 3.84 -24.08
N GLU A 61 -19.98 3.08 -24.48
CA GLU A 61 -21.01 3.58 -25.41
C GLU A 61 -21.80 4.75 -24.80
N LYS A 62 -22.17 4.67 -23.52
CA LYS A 62 -22.82 5.79 -22.82
C LYS A 62 -21.92 7.02 -22.77
N ILE A 63 -20.64 6.84 -22.52
CA ILE A 63 -19.67 7.94 -22.50
C ILE A 63 -19.48 8.55 -23.91
N LEU A 64 -19.23 7.71 -24.91
CA LEU A 64 -18.84 8.18 -26.24
C LEU A 64 -20.03 8.63 -27.10
N LEU A 65 -21.15 7.91 -27.05
CA LEU A 65 -22.33 8.21 -27.88
C LEU A 65 -23.28 9.18 -27.18
N ASP A 66 -23.56 8.99 -25.88
CA ASP A 66 -24.52 9.81 -25.14
C ASP A 66 -23.86 10.99 -24.41
N LYS A 67 -22.52 11.11 -24.51
CA LYS A 67 -21.72 12.17 -23.87
C LYS A 67 -21.86 12.19 -22.34
N ARG A 68 -22.04 11.03 -21.72
CA ARG A 68 -22.14 10.86 -20.28
C ARG A 68 -20.75 10.96 -19.63
N LEU A 69 -20.17 12.17 -19.64
CA LEU A 69 -18.83 12.43 -19.07
C LEU A 69 -18.78 12.24 -17.55
N ASP A 70 -19.93 12.24 -16.89
CA ASP A 70 -20.10 11.91 -15.49
C ASP A 70 -19.73 10.46 -15.16
N LEU A 71 -19.68 9.59 -16.15
CA LEU A 71 -19.27 8.20 -16.02
C LEU A 71 -17.76 7.98 -16.14
N LEU A 72 -16.98 8.99 -16.51
CA LEU A 72 -15.52 8.88 -16.51
C LEU A 72 -15.00 8.73 -15.09
N ALA A 73 -14.15 7.75 -14.90
CA ALA A 73 -13.44 7.57 -13.65
C ALA A 73 -12.25 8.54 -13.55
N ASP A 74 -11.69 8.69 -12.34
CA ASP A 74 -10.43 9.39 -12.18
C ASP A 74 -9.32 8.66 -12.96
N GLY A 75 -8.50 9.44 -13.66
CA GLY A 75 -7.51 8.90 -14.59
C GLY A 75 -8.02 8.66 -16.01
N GLU A 76 -9.29 8.92 -16.29
CA GLU A 76 -9.84 8.75 -17.64
C GLU A 76 -10.17 10.10 -18.28
N TYR A 77 -9.95 10.19 -19.59
CA TYR A 77 -10.39 11.30 -20.43
C TYR A 77 -10.67 10.81 -21.85
N ILE A 78 -11.31 11.65 -22.66
CA ILE A 78 -11.63 11.33 -24.05
C ILE A 78 -10.64 12.02 -24.97
N ASP A 79 -9.98 11.26 -25.82
CA ASP A 79 -9.19 11.75 -26.94
C ASP A 79 -9.56 10.99 -28.22
N GLN A 80 -9.74 11.70 -29.34
CA GLN A 80 -10.09 11.15 -30.64
C GLN A 80 -11.24 10.12 -30.60
N ASN A 81 -12.26 10.39 -29.77
CA ASN A 81 -13.41 9.50 -29.56
C ASN A 81 -13.06 8.14 -28.94
N GLN A 82 -11.99 8.08 -28.16
CA GLN A 82 -11.58 6.92 -27.37
C GLN A 82 -11.41 7.33 -25.90
N ILE A 83 -11.68 6.40 -24.98
CA ILE A 83 -11.40 6.60 -23.58
C ILE A 83 -9.93 6.24 -23.33
N ILE A 84 -9.14 7.23 -22.94
CA ILE A 84 -7.76 7.07 -22.57
C ILE A 84 -7.68 6.91 -21.06
N VAL A 85 -6.89 5.95 -20.60
CA VAL A 85 -6.66 5.68 -19.18
C VAL A 85 -5.22 6.05 -18.83
N VAL A 86 -5.05 6.98 -17.88
CA VAL A 86 -3.76 7.37 -17.32
C VAL A 86 -3.62 6.70 -15.95
N PRO A 87 -2.73 5.73 -15.80
CA PRO A 87 -2.54 5.08 -14.52
C PRO A 87 -1.98 6.07 -13.49
N ALA A 88 -2.47 5.98 -12.26
CA ALA A 88 -1.95 6.80 -11.19
C ALA A 88 -0.50 6.40 -10.86
N PRO A 89 0.46 7.35 -10.84
CA PRO A 89 1.84 7.06 -10.50
C PRO A 89 1.97 6.59 -9.05
N GLU A 90 3.06 5.88 -8.78
CA GLU A 90 3.54 5.68 -7.42
C GLU A 90 4.12 7.00 -6.89
N GLY A 91 4.20 7.13 -5.56
CA GLY A 91 4.80 8.32 -4.96
C GLY A 91 3.82 9.46 -4.68
N LEU A 92 2.50 9.23 -4.79
CA LEU A 92 1.47 10.14 -4.30
C LEU A 92 0.78 9.54 -3.07
N LEU A 93 0.76 10.27 -1.97
CA LEU A 93 0.09 9.85 -0.74
C LEU A 93 -1.43 9.86 -0.92
N LYS A 94 -1.96 10.93 -1.51
CA LYS A 94 -3.37 11.07 -1.89
C LYS A 94 -3.46 11.37 -3.37
N LYS A 95 -3.89 10.40 -4.14
CA LYS A 95 -4.02 10.51 -5.58
C LYS A 95 -5.19 11.43 -5.93
N LYS A 96 -4.92 12.55 -6.59
CA LYS A 96 -5.91 13.52 -7.05
C LYS A 96 -5.82 13.69 -8.57
N TRP A 97 -6.89 13.35 -9.27
CA TRP A 97 -6.99 13.53 -10.71
C TRP A 97 -7.36 14.97 -11.08
N ASP A 98 -6.58 15.57 -11.95
CA ASP A 98 -6.90 16.85 -12.57
C ASP A 98 -7.51 16.61 -13.95
N LYS A 99 -8.79 16.91 -14.07
CA LYS A 99 -9.58 16.70 -15.30
C LYS A 99 -9.25 17.69 -16.42
N GLU A 100 -8.60 18.82 -16.10
CA GLU A 100 -8.26 19.85 -17.08
C GLU A 100 -6.91 19.55 -17.74
N THR A 101 -5.95 19.14 -16.93
CA THR A 101 -4.58 18.82 -17.40
C THR A 101 -4.38 17.36 -17.73
N HIS A 102 -5.33 16.48 -17.41
CA HIS A 102 -5.25 15.03 -17.54
C HIS A 102 -4.01 14.45 -16.82
N THR A 103 -3.76 14.92 -15.60
CA THR A 103 -2.62 14.50 -14.79
C THR A 103 -3.03 14.14 -13.38
N TRP A 104 -2.24 13.23 -12.79
CA TRP A 104 -2.35 12.92 -11.38
C TRP A 104 -1.46 13.88 -10.57
N ASN A 105 -2.02 14.46 -9.54
CA ASN A 105 -1.35 15.38 -8.62
C ASN A 105 -1.41 14.84 -7.20
N GLU A 106 -0.50 15.32 -6.33
CA GLU A 106 -0.60 15.09 -4.90
C GLU A 106 -1.80 15.86 -4.33
N GLY A 107 -2.67 15.14 -3.65
CA GLY A 107 -3.84 15.69 -2.98
C GLY A 107 -3.67 15.84 -1.48
N ALA A 108 -2.57 15.35 -0.91
CA ALA A 108 -2.23 15.55 0.49
C ALA A 108 -1.67 16.95 0.72
N THR A 109 -1.90 17.51 1.90
CA THR A 109 -1.26 18.74 2.35
C THR A 109 0.19 18.48 2.73
N ASP A 110 1.02 19.54 2.78
CA ASP A 110 2.42 19.45 3.24
C ASP A 110 2.53 18.88 4.66
N GLU A 111 1.55 19.16 5.52
CA GLU A 111 1.48 18.62 6.88
C GLU A 111 1.23 17.12 6.87
N GLU A 112 0.25 16.64 6.09
CA GLU A 112 -0.05 15.21 5.95
C GLU A 112 1.13 14.42 5.34
N LEU A 113 1.83 14.99 4.36
CA LEU A 113 3.04 14.40 3.79
C LEU A 113 4.15 14.27 4.83
N LYS A 114 4.35 15.32 5.63
CA LYS A 114 5.35 15.35 6.68
C LYS A 114 5.03 14.36 7.80
N ASP A 115 3.79 14.31 8.24
CA ASP A 115 3.34 13.38 9.29
C ASP A 115 3.52 11.92 8.83
N TYR A 116 3.06 11.57 7.63
CA TYR A 116 3.28 10.24 7.05
C TYR A 116 4.76 9.86 6.97
N TYR A 117 5.59 10.79 6.52
CA TYR A 117 7.04 10.58 6.40
C TYR A 117 7.69 10.37 7.78
N PHE A 118 7.32 11.18 8.77
CA PHE A 118 7.85 11.06 10.12
C PHE A 118 7.40 9.79 10.82
N ASP A 119 6.17 9.38 10.64
CA ASP A 119 5.65 8.12 11.18
C ASP A 119 6.40 6.91 10.59
N ASN A 120 6.70 6.90 9.29
CA ASN A 120 7.52 5.87 8.67
C ASN A 120 8.94 5.85 9.27
N ILE A 121 9.59 7.00 9.42
CA ILE A 121 10.92 7.11 10.04
C ILE A 121 10.88 6.55 11.47
N ASN A 122 9.91 6.93 12.28
CA ASN A 122 9.76 6.46 13.66
C ASN A 122 9.56 4.95 13.72
N ARG A 123 8.72 4.41 12.83
CA ARG A 123 8.46 2.98 12.70
C ARG A 123 9.73 2.23 12.30
N PHE A 124 10.43 2.65 11.27
CA PHE A 124 11.67 2.01 10.81
C PHE A 124 12.75 2.05 11.89
N LYS A 125 12.92 3.19 12.57
CA LYS A 125 13.81 3.30 13.72
C LYS A 125 13.49 2.25 14.78
N ALA A 126 12.24 2.13 15.19
CA ALA A 126 11.82 1.17 16.22
C ALA A 126 12.11 -0.28 15.78
N GLU A 127 11.80 -0.62 14.54
CA GLU A 127 12.08 -1.93 13.97
C GLU A 127 13.60 -2.22 13.90
N ILE A 128 14.41 -1.23 13.54
CA ILE A 128 15.87 -1.37 13.46
C ILE A 128 16.47 -1.59 14.85
N LEU A 129 16.02 -0.86 15.87
CA LEU A 129 16.45 -1.07 17.24
C LEU A 129 15.98 -2.40 17.82
N GLU A 130 14.82 -2.93 17.38
CA GLU A 130 14.34 -4.26 17.71
C GLU A 130 15.21 -5.37 17.07
N VAL A 131 15.66 -5.17 15.83
CA VAL A 131 16.63 -6.08 15.19
C VAL A 131 18.00 -5.95 15.85
N GLY A 132 18.49 -4.74 16.05
CA GLY A 132 19.79 -4.44 16.63
C GLY A 132 20.94 -4.62 15.65
N PHE A 133 22.13 -5.04 16.14
CA PHE A 133 23.35 -5.16 15.35
C PHE A 133 24.06 -6.51 15.55
N ASP A 134 24.98 -6.84 14.65
CA ASP A 134 25.82 -8.04 14.77
C ASP A 134 27.01 -7.79 15.69
N PHE A 135 27.10 -8.58 16.75
CA PHE A 135 28.25 -8.61 17.65
C PHE A 135 28.92 -9.98 17.59
N ASN A 136 30.05 -10.10 16.96
CA ASN A 136 30.83 -11.34 16.83
C ASN A 136 30.01 -12.52 16.24
N GLY A 137 29.09 -12.22 15.34
CA GLY A 137 28.25 -13.23 14.72
C GLY A 137 26.91 -13.47 15.43
N HIS A 138 26.62 -12.78 16.53
CA HIS A 138 25.38 -12.85 17.28
C HIS A 138 24.57 -11.56 17.17
N GLN A 139 23.25 -11.70 17.03
CA GLN A 139 22.34 -10.56 16.88
C GLN A 139 21.99 -9.99 18.26
N GLN A 140 22.36 -8.72 18.51
CA GLN A 140 22.05 -8.00 19.75
C GLN A 140 20.99 -6.93 19.53
N LYS A 141 19.84 -7.03 20.22
CA LYS A 141 18.83 -5.96 20.27
C LYS A 141 19.34 -4.74 21.03
N CYS A 142 18.86 -3.57 20.62
CA CYS A 142 19.27 -2.29 21.20
C CYS A 142 18.08 -1.48 21.73
N ARG A 143 17.04 -2.14 22.22
CA ARG A 143 15.95 -1.49 22.94
C ARG A 143 16.45 -0.97 24.29
N GLU A 144 15.78 0.01 24.85
CA GLU A 144 16.13 0.59 26.16
C GLU A 144 16.32 -0.48 27.25
N LYS A 145 15.41 -1.48 27.31
CA LYS A 145 15.51 -2.57 28.29
C LYS A 145 16.75 -3.47 28.09
N ASP A 146 17.16 -3.68 26.83
CA ASP A 146 18.32 -4.53 26.53
C ASP A 146 19.61 -3.83 26.96
N LEU A 147 19.71 -2.52 26.71
CA LEU A 147 20.84 -1.69 27.14
C LEU A 147 20.89 -1.56 28.66
N ALA A 148 19.74 -1.44 29.33
CA ALA A 148 19.67 -1.41 30.78
C ALA A 148 20.13 -2.75 31.41
N LEU A 149 19.70 -3.89 30.86
CA LEU A 149 20.15 -5.23 31.31
C LEU A 149 21.66 -5.40 31.13
N LEU A 150 22.21 -4.95 30.01
CA LEU A 150 23.65 -4.99 29.76
C LEU A 150 24.42 -4.11 30.75
N GLY A 151 23.91 -2.90 31.03
CA GLY A 151 24.47 -2.02 32.06
C GLY A 151 24.49 -2.67 33.44
N ASN A 152 23.40 -3.29 33.86
CA ASN A 152 23.29 -4.02 35.12
C ASN A 152 24.25 -5.22 35.22
N ALA A 153 24.39 -5.98 34.11
CA ALA A 153 25.33 -7.11 34.07
C ALA A 153 26.79 -6.66 34.24
N ILE A 154 27.17 -5.52 33.60
CA ILE A 154 28.49 -4.94 33.74
C ILE A 154 28.71 -4.47 35.18
N ALA A 155 27.78 -3.72 35.78
CA ALA A 155 27.89 -3.23 37.14
C ALA A 155 28.01 -4.38 38.14
N ALA A 156 27.21 -5.45 38.03
CA ALA A 156 27.28 -6.60 38.86
C ALA A 156 28.65 -7.34 38.79
N ASN A 157 29.24 -7.41 37.60
CA ASN A 157 30.58 -7.96 37.41
C ASN A 157 31.69 -7.07 38.05
N GLU A 158 31.54 -5.76 37.92
CA GLU A 158 32.49 -4.81 38.58
C GLU A 158 32.42 -4.90 40.11
N ASP A 159 31.20 -4.97 40.66
CA ASP A 159 30.98 -5.10 42.11
C ASP A 159 31.50 -6.45 42.67
N ALA A 160 31.52 -7.47 41.84
CA ALA A 160 32.00 -8.81 42.28
C ALA A 160 33.54 -8.92 42.36
N GLN A 161 34.30 -8.07 41.66
CA GLN A 161 35.79 -8.15 41.64
C GLN A 161 36.47 -8.19 43.02
N PRO A 162 36.03 -7.40 44.01
CA PRO A 162 36.67 -7.41 45.33
C PRO A 162 36.52 -8.77 46.10
N PHE A 163 35.56 -9.58 45.67
CA PHE A 163 35.26 -10.87 46.34
C PHE A 163 36.04 -12.06 45.79
N ALA A 164 37.01 -11.85 44.88
CA ALA A 164 37.84 -12.84 44.23
C ALA A 164 37.05 -13.92 43.43
N THR A 165 35.77 -13.70 43.25
CA THR A 165 34.91 -14.58 42.42
C THR A 165 34.56 -13.74 41.20
N VAL A 166 35.21 -13.95 40.05
CA VAL A 166 34.81 -13.36 38.80
C VAL A 166 33.58 -14.12 38.32
N PRO A 167 32.35 -13.56 38.37
CA PRO A 167 31.19 -14.24 37.87
C PRO A 167 31.31 -14.36 36.35
N VAL A 168 31.14 -15.57 35.87
CA VAL A 168 30.99 -15.80 34.44
C VAL A 168 29.59 -15.36 34.07
N THR A 169 29.49 -14.43 33.14
CA THR A 169 28.20 -13.97 32.67
C THR A 169 27.80 -14.76 31.41
N HIS A 170 26.69 -15.47 31.52
CA HIS A 170 26.05 -16.08 30.36
C HIS A 170 25.09 -15.05 29.74
N TRP A 171 25.49 -14.48 28.63
CA TRP A 171 24.69 -13.50 27.91
C TRP A 171 23.85 -14.18 26.83
N SER A 172 22.53 -13.90 26.82
CA SER A 172 21.61 -14.45 25.84
C SER A 172 21.39 -13.42 24.72
N PHE A 173 21.75 -13.80 23.50
CA PHE A 173 21.52 -13.03 22.28
C PHE A 173 20.13 -13.31 21.68
N ASN A 174 19.73 -12.51 20.72
CA ASN A 174 18.39 -12.64 20.11
C ASN A 174 18.22 -13.85 19.18
N ASP A 175 19.31 -14.37 18.66
CA ASP A 175 19.34 -15.61 17.87
C ASP A 175 19.11 -16.88 18.72
N GLY A 176 18.98 -16.71 20.04
CA GLY A 176 18.78 -17.79 21.02
C GLY A 176 20.08 -18.37 21.55
N ASP A 177 21.22 -17.90 21.09
CA ASP A 177 22.52 -18.34 21.58
C ASP A 177 22.78 -17.74 22.98
N ILE A 178 23.38 -18.56 23.84
CA ILE A 178 23.86 -18.17 25.14
C ILE A 178 25.39 -18.28 25.12
N VAL A 179 26.04 -17.12 25.26
CA VAL A 179 27.50 -17.02 25.19
C VAL A 179 28.07 -16.61 26.54
N GLU A 180 29.12 -17.32 26.94
CA GLU A 180 29.92 -16.94 28.10
C GLU A 180 30.76 -15.71 27.77
N MET A 181 30.56 -14.62 28.50
CA MET A 181 31.23 -13.34 28.24
C MET A 181 31.99 -12.83 29.43
N SER A 182 33.21 -12.38 29.19
CA SER A 182 34.02 -11.63 30.14
C SER A 182 33.49 -10.21 30.35
N LEU A 183 33.91 -9.53 31.42
CA LEU A 183 33.59 -8.16 31.69
C LEU A 183 34.01 -7.22 30.54
N ASP A 184 35.16 -7.47 29.92
CA ASP A 184 35.67 -6.61 28.81
C ASP A 184 34.82 -6.83 27.55
N GLU A 185 34.34 -8.05 27.28
CA GLU A 185 33.44 -8.30 26.16
C GLU A 185 32.07 -7.66 26.37
N LEU A 186 31.53 -7.72 27.59
CA LEU A 186 30.28 -7.00 27.94
C LEU A 186 30.44 -5.47 27.79
N LYS A 187 31.58 -4.91 28.21
CA LYS A 187 31.89 -3.48 28.01
C LYS A 187 32.00 -3.13 26.53
N LYS A 188 32.66 -3.98 25.75
CA LYS A 188 32.72 -3.79 24.29
C LYS A 188 31.34 -3.83 23.65
N LEU A 189 30.52 -4.83 23.98
CA LEU A 189 29.13 -4.95 23.52
C LEU A 189 28.33 -3.67 23.82
N ARG A 190 28.51 -3.11 25.04
CA ARG A 190 27.84 -1.84 25.42
C ARG A 190 28.29 -0.66 24.57
N VAL A 191 29.59 -0.54 24.32
CA VAL A 191 30.15 0.56 23.50
C VAL A 191 29.66 0.43 22.05
N ASP A 192 29.73 -0.76 21.47
CA ASP A 192 29.28 -1.03 20.11
C ASP A 192 27.77 -0.78 19.97
N GLY A 193 26.96 -1.23 20.94
CA GLY A 193 25.53 -0.99 21.00
C GLY A 193 25.18 0.50 21.12
N ALA A 194 25.90 1.25 21.97
CA ALA A 194 25.72 2.70 22.06
C ALA A 194 26.07 3.42 20.77
N THR A 195 27.14 3.02 20.08
CA THR A 195 27.53 3.55 18.77
C THR A 195 26.46 3.28 17.72
N PHE A 196 25.93 2.04 17.67
CA PHE A 196 24.82 1.69 16.78
C PHE A 196 23.59 2.55 17.02
N VAL A 197 23.14 2.67 18.28
CA VAL A 197 21.97 3.50 18.65
C VAL A 197 22.17 4.96 18.25
N GLN A 198 23.34 5.54 18.54
CA GLN A 198 23.65 6.92 18.15
C GLN A 198 23.60 7.10 16.63
N THR A 199 24.09 6.13 15.86
CA THR A 199 24.03 6.17 14.38
C THR A 199 22.58 6.13 13.90
N VAL A 200 21.73 5.27 14.46
CA VAL A 200 20.31 5.21 14.13
C VAL A 200 19.60 6.53 14.40
N PHE A 201 19.87 7.18 15.53
CA PHE A 201 19.32 8.51 15.86
C PHE A 201 19.86 9.60 14.95
N LEU A 202 21.14 9.52 14.55
CA LEU A 202 21.72 10.47 13.59
C LEU A 202 21.02 10.37 12.22
N VAL A 203 20.80 9.16 11.72
CA VAL A 203 20.05 8.92 10.47
C VAL A 203 18.62 9.43 10.59
N GLU A 204 17.93 9.16 11.69
CA GLU A 204 16.59 9.71 11.96
C GLU A 204 16.59 11.24 11.84
N ALA A 205 17.52 11.92 12.50
CA ALA A 205 17.61 13.37 12.49
C ALA A 205 17.88 13.92 11.07
N GLN A 206 18.78 13.28 10.31
CA GLN A 206 19.06 13.64 8.92
C GLN A 206 17.83 13.50 8.03
N LEU A 207 17.13 12.38 8.14
CA LEU A 207 15.91 12.13 7.35
C LEU A 207 14.82 13.14 7.70
N LYS A 208 14.58 13.41 8.99
CA LYS A 208 13.56 14.39 9.44
C LYS A 208 13.89 15.83 9.04
N SER A 209 15.15 16.14 8.77
CA SER A 209 15.57 17.47 8.27
C SER A 209 15.47 17.60 6.75
N ALA A 210 15.31 16.50 6.03
CA ALA A 210 15.14 16.49 4.58
C ALA A 210 13.67 16.76 4.18
N SER A 211 13.44 17.01 2.89
CA SER A 211 12.08 17.07 2.34
C SER A 211 11.39 15.71 2.50
N PRO A 212 10.08 15.68 2.79
CA PRO A 212 9.34 14.43 2.89
C PRO A 212 9.46 13.57 1.63
N ASP A 213 9.77 12.30 1.82
CA ASP A 213 9.84 11.30 0.77
C ASP A 213 8.90 10.13 1.14
N ILE A 214 7.78 10.05 0.46
CA ILE A 214 6.77 9.01 0.72
C ILE A 214 7.21 7.63 0.22
N LEU A 215 8.24 7.55 -0.63
CA LEU A 215 8.84 6.31 -1.09
C LEU A 215 9.96 5.81 -0.18
N LEU A 216 10.25 6.52 0.93
CA LEU A 216 11.25 6.08 1.89
C LEU A 216 10.93 4.65 2.35
N SER A 217 11.85 3.74 2.07
CA SER A 217 11.75 2.34 2.49
C SER A 217 12.59 2.08 3.75
N LYS A 218 12.25 0.99 4.46
CA LYS A 218 13.07 0.49 5.56
C LYS A 218 14.49 0.14 5.10
N GLU A 219 14.63 -0.43 3.92
CA GLU A 219 15.91 -0.77 3.32
C GLU A 219 16.78 0.48 3.09
N SER A 220 16.18 1.57 2.57
CA SER A 220 16.90 2.85 2.42
C SER A 220 17.38 3.41 3.76
N PHE A 221 16.60 3.24 4.82
CA PHE A 221 17.00 3.64 6.17
C PHE A 221 18.17 2.78 6.67
N ILE A 222 18.08 1.45 6.52
CA ILE A 222 19.14 0.49 6.89
C ILE A 222 20.45 0.82 6.17
N ASN A 223 20.42 1.05 4.86
CA ASN A 223 21.60 1.38 4.07
C ASN A 223 22.28 2.66 4.59
N LYS A 224 21.50 3.68 4.97
CA LYS A 224 22.07 4.90 5.58
C LYS A 224 22.71 4.66 6.95
N VAL A 225 22.13 3.76 7.76
CA VAL A 225 22.74 3.35 9.02
C VAL A 225 24.05 2.62 8.77
N ASP A 226 24.09 1.67 7.83
CA ASP A 226 25.30 0.92 7.48
C ASP A 226 26.43 1.81 6.93
N GLU A 227 26.09 2.81 6.11
CA GLU A 227 27.06 3.77 5.57
C GLU A 227 27.74 4.61 6.68
N LEU A 228 27.04 4.91 7.75
CA LEU A 228 27.53 5.77 8.85
C LEU A 228 28.06 4.98 10.04
N CYS A 229 27.65 3.73 10.19
CA CYS A 229 28.00 2.90 11.34
C CYS A 229 29.42 2.33 11.19
N VAL A 230 30.28 2.58 12.19
CA VAL A 230 31.64 2.02 12.21
C VAL A 230 31.70 0.57 12.75
N VAL A 231 30.60 0.08 13.33
CA VAL A 231 30.46 -1.32 13.75
C VAL A 231 29.65 -2.09 12.69
N LYS A 232 29.85 -3.41 12.58
CA LYS A 232 29.03 -4.23 11.69
C LYS A 232 27.58 -4.18 12.15
N CYS A 233 26.73 -3.43 11.44
CA CYS A 233 25.38 -3.22 11.86
C CYS A 233 24.46 -4.38 11.55
N PHE A 234 24.55 -4.97 10.36
CA PHE A 234 23.62 -6.05 9.99
C PHE A 234 24.37 -7.28 9.42
N LYS A 235 23.96 -8.46 9.87
CA LYS A 235 24.27 -9.70 9.17
C LYS A 235 23.48 -9.70 7.87
N ASN A 236 24.16 -9.58 6.71
CA ASN A 236 23.61 -9.81 5.36
C ASN A 236 22.07 -10.00 5.36
N LEU A 237 21.33 -8.90 5.47
CA LEU A 237 19.90 -8.85 5.19
C LEU A 237 19.71 -8.74 3.68
N VAL A 238 20.12 -9.79 2.95
CA VAL A 238 19.79 -10.00 1.54
C VAL A 238 19.06 -11.31 1.42
#